data_4065f5ed48bc990db747027799d02525
#
_entry.id   4065f5ed48bc990db747027799d02525
#
_cell.length_a   1.000
_cell.length_b   1.000
_cell.length_c   1.000
_cell.angle_alpha   90.00
_cell.angle_beta   90.00
_cell.angle_gamma   90.00
#
_symmetry.space_group_name_H-M   'P 1'
#
loop_
_entity.id
_entity.type
_entity.pdbx_description
1 polymer ?
#
loop_
_entity_poly.entity_id
_entity_poly.type
_entity_poly.pdbx_seq_one_letter_code
_entity_poly.pdbx_strand_id
1 'polypeptide(L)'
;MLKEIPKIYRNAFYSCFLSSFIFLLVIGINFVYVPFNINRLNLNESDFAFGIFIFGIFNLITNQIVGRFFIPRIGTKNVMVMGYLLISFCPFLLFYVGQYAIFLLVWIPFGIAVAFMMGGSQTLISLIEHKTNQILTPLYQSAFNIGSIAGGALAGIFIWLKFKPEYIFFTLGILVTFNTVLIYKLGLSKENEFKYEKTPFKPPSYDHLKLGIMLMVYFGSLGIIIDWSSLWLTKDLMAPLFLGGLVIVFFNTGEIIARLTASFFINKLGEKIVELVFFTIAVYLIIKVVCRYINIMNFFLRGI
;
A
#
# COMPACT_ATOMS: atom_id res chain seq x y z
N MET A 1 16.57 -20.20 -8.41
CA MET A 1 15.87 -19.01 -8.90
C MET A 1 16.68 -17.72 -8.70
N LEU A 2 16.77 -17.08 -7.53
CA LEU A 2 17.52 -15.80 -7.38
C LEU A 2 19.04 -15.92 -7.56
N LYS A 3 19.64 -17.10 -7.34
CA LYS A 3 21.09 -17.33 -7.53
C LYS A 3 21.52 -17.32 -9.01
N GLU A 4 20.61 -17.58 -9.92
CA GLU A 4 20.84 -17.64 -11.38
C GLU A 4 20.74 -16.26 -12.03
N ILE A 5 20.24 -15.27 -11.31
CA ILE A 5 20.11 -13.90 -11.77
C ILE A 5 21.47 -13.17 -11.70
N PRO A 6 21.91 -12.46 -12.73
CA PRO A 6 23.12 -11.64 -12.68
C PRO A 6 23.13 -10.71 -11.46
N LYS A 7 24.29 -10.56 -10.82
CA LYS A 7 24.46 -9.83 -9.54
C LYS A 7 23.84 -8.42 -9.59
N ILE A 8 23.92 -7.72 -10.70
CA ILE A 8 23.38 -6.36 -10.85
C ILE A 8 21.84 -6.34 -10.71
N TYR A 9 21.14 -7.25 -11.40
CA TYR A 9 19.68 -7.35 -11.32
C TYR A 9 19.23 -7.92 -9.98
N ARG A 10 20.00 -8.84 -9.40
CA ARG A 10 19.73 -9.39 -8.06
C ARG A 10 19.84 -8.33 -6.98
N ASN A 11 20.84 -7.47 -7.01
CA ASN A 11 20.99 -6.35 -6.08
C ASN A 11 19.83 -5.34 -6.23
N ALA A 12 19.45 -5.02 -7.48
CA ALA A 12 18.32 -4.15 -7.75
C ALA A 12 17.00 -4.75 -7.27
N PHE A 13 16.80 -6.07 -7.42
CA PHE A 13 15.65 -6.78 -6.86
C PHE A 13 15.61 -6.67 -5.34
N TYR A 14 16.72 -6.94 -4.65
CA TYR A 14 16.77 -6.83 -3.18
C TYR A 14 16.52 -5.40 -2.70
N SER A 15 16.96 -4.39 -3.44
CA SER A 15 16.64 -3.00 -3.10
C SER A 15 15.13 -2.72 -3.18
N CYS A 16 14.46 -3.23 -4.21
CA CYS A 16 13.01 -3.13 -4.34
C CYS A 16 12.28 -3.90 -3.23
N PHE A 17 12.70 -5.14 -2.97
CA PHE A 17 12.09 -6.00 -1.96
C PHE A 17 12.15 -5.37 -0.57
N LEU A 18 13.35 -4.95 -0.14
CA LEU A 18 13.57 -4.33 1.16
C LEU A 18 12.83 -2.99 1.27
N SER A 19 12.84 -2.21 0.21
CA SER A 19 12.15 -0.93 0.16
C SER A 19 10.64 -1.09 0.29
N SER A 20 10.06 -2.05 -0.41
CA SER A 20 8.63 -2.35 -0.31
C SER A 20 8.24 -2.84 1.08
N PHE A 21 9.06 -3.68 1.70
CA PHE A 21 8.89 -4.10 3.09
C PHE A 21 8.89 -2.91 4.05
N ILE A 22 9.91 -2.04 3.98
CA ILE A 22 10.02 -0.86 4.85
C ILE A 22 8.86 0.11 4.61
N PHE A 23 8.46 0.33 3.36
CA PHE A 23 7.34 1.20 3.05
C PHE A 23 6.05 0.72 3.74
N LEU A 24 5.68 -0.55 3.54
CA LEU A 24 4.45 -1.08 4.13
C LEU A 24 4.54 -1.27 5.64
N LEU A 25 5.74 -1.44 6.19
CA LEU A 25 5.95 -1.38 7.64
C LEU A 25 5.58 0.01 8.19
N VAL A 26 6.06 1.08 7.55
CA VAL A 26 5.74 2.46 7.95
C VAL A 26 4.25 2.76 7.77
N ILE A 27 3.68 2.36 6.64
CA ILE A 27 2.25 2.55 6.35
C ILE A 27 1.38 1.73 7.30
N GLY A 28 1.73 0.48 7.59
CA GLY A 28 1.02 -0.37 8.55
C GLY A 28 0.99 0.24 9.95
N ILE A 29 2.09 0.83 10.41
CA ILE A 29 2.12 1.58 11.66
C ILE A 29 1.20 2.80 11.56
N ASN A 30 1.28 3.57 10.48
CA ASN A 30 0.50 4.79 10.29
C ASN A 30 -1.01 4.52 10.38
N PHE A 31 -1.50 3.45 9.75
CA PHE A 31 -2.92 3.10 9.75
C PHE A 31 -3.46 2.73 11.13
N VAL A 32 -2.66 2.07 11.96
CA VAL A 32 -3.08 1.77 13.35
C VAL A 32 -3.24 3.06 14.17
N TYR A 33 -2.47 4.11 13.86
CA TYR A 33 -2.55 5.40 14.53
C TYR A 33 -3.60 6.37 13.95
N VAL A 34 -4.39 5.96 12.94
CA VAL A 34 -5.47 6.81 12.38
C VAL A 34 -6.43 7.34 13.45
N PRO A 35 -6.97 6.50 14.38
CA PRO A 35 -7.86 6.99 15.44
C PRO A 35 -7.19 8.03 16.34
N PHE A 36 -5.90 7.87 16.60
CA PHE A 36 -5.13 8.85 17.38
C PHE A 36 -5.07 10.22 16.68
N ASN A 37 -4.82 10.25 15.37
CA ASN A 37 -4.79 11.49 14.59
C ASN A 37 -6.16 12.19 14.53
N ILE A 38 -7.23 11.41 14.32
CA ILE A 38 -8.60 11.92 14.31
C ILE A 38 -8.92 12.60 15.65
N ASN A 39 -8.64 11.92 16.77
CA ASN A 39 -8.89 12.48 18.10
C ASN A 39 -8.02 13.69 18.41
N ARG A 40 -6.73 13.66 18.07
CA ARG A 40 -5.78 14.75 18.32
C ARG A 40 -6.13 16.05 17.61
N LEU A 41 -6.64 15.93 16.39
CA LEU A 41 -7.00 17.08 15.55
C LEU A 41 -8.49 17.44 15.65
N ASN A 42 -9.28 16.74 16.49
CA ASN A 42 -10.73 16.86 16.61
C ASN A 42 -11.44 16.77 15.25
N LEU A 43 -11.02 15.82 14.41
CA LEU A 43 -11.59 15.59 13.09
C LEU A 43 -12.81 14.68 13.20
N ASN A 44 -13.72 14.82 12.23
CA ASN A 44 -14.70 13.79 11.93
C ASN A 44 -14.15 12.83 10.85
N GLU A 45 -14.86 11.74 10.59
CA GLU A 45 -14.45 10.75 9.60
C GLU A 45 -14.38 11.33 8.18
N SER A 46 -15.28 12.25 7.85
CA SER A 46 -15.33 12.90 6.54
C SER A 46 -14.11 13.79 6.32
N ASP A 47 -13.64 14.48 7.37
CA ASP A 47 -12.43 15.31 7.31
C ASP A 47 -11.19 14.47 7.03
N PHE A 48 -11.09 13.29 7.67
CA PHE A 48 -10.00 12.37 7.42
C PHE A 48 -10.10 11.74 6.01
N ALA A 49 -11.30 11.33 5.60
CA ALA A 49 -11.57 10.80 4.26
C ALA A 49 -11.18 11.80 3.15
N PHE A 50 -11.38 13.10 3.39
CA PHE A 50 -10.99 14.14 2.44
C PHE A 50 -9.46 14.22 2.27
N GLY A 51 -8.69 13.99 3.33
CA GLY A 51 -7.23 13.84 3.23
C GLY A 51 -6.82 12.66 2.35
N ILE A 52 -7.41 11.49 2.57
CA ILE A 52 -7.18 10.29 1.73
C ILE A 52 -7.57 10.55 0.27
N PHE A 53 -8.66 11.27 0.04
CA PHE A 53 -9.10 11.65 -1.32
C PHE A 53 -8.07 12.55 -2.02
N ILE A 54 -7.53 13.54 -1.33
CA ILE A 54 -6.43 14.40 -1.85
C ILE A 54 -5.23 13.54 -2.21
N PHE A 55 -4.80 12.66 -1.29
CA PHE A 55 -3.72 11.70 -1.54
C PHE A 55 -3.97 10.90 -2.83
N GLY A 56 -5.17 10.34 -2.98
CA GLY A 56 -5.54 9.52 -4.14
C GLY A 56 -5.46 10.28 -5.47
N ILE A 57 -5.96 11.50 -5.53
CA ILE A 57 -5.90 12.35 -6.72
C ILE A 57 -4.44 12.64 -7.11
N PHE A 58 -3.63 13.11 -6.16
CA PHE A 58 -2.24 13.44 -6.45
C PHE A 58 -1.41 12.20 -6.78
N ASN A 59 -1.70 11.06 -6.17
CA ASN A 59 -1.08 9.78 -6.53
C ASN A 59 -1.43 9.38 -7.97
N LEU A 60 -2.70 9.44 -8.35
CA LEU A 60 -3.17 9.07 -9.68
C LEU A 60 -2.52 9.94 -10.78
N ILE A 61 -2.58 11.26 -10.63
CA ILE A 61 -2.02 12.21 -11.59
C ILE A 61 -0.50 12.01 -11.69
N THR A 62 0.18 11.91 -10.56
CA THR A 62 1.63 11.77 -10.50
C THR A 62 2.10 10.45 -11.11
N ASN A 63 1.38 9.34 -10.92
CA ASN A 63 1.73 8.06 -11.53
C ASN A 63 1.79 8.14 -13.06
N GLN A 64 0.86 8.84 -13.69
CA GLN A 64 0.88 9.07 -15.14
C GLN A 64 2.11 9.87 -15.58
N ILE A 65 2.45 10.90 -14.81
CA ILE A 65 3.60 11.75 -15.06
C ILE A 65 4.91 10.98 -14.86
N VAL A 66 5.00 10.20 -13.78
CA VAL A 66 6.19 9.39 -13.45
C VAL A 66 6.49 8.39 -14.55
N GLY A 67 5.50 7.60 -14.96
CA GLY A 67 5.68 6.58 -16.01
C GLY A 67 6.08 7.18 -17.35
N ARG A 68 5.47 8.29 -17.74
CA ARG A 68 5.64 8.88 -19.06
C ARG A 68 6.85 9.81 -19.18
N PHE A 69 7.19 10.53 -18.12
CA PHE A 69 8.21 11.59 -18.21
C PHE A 69 9.43 11.35 -17.33
N PHE A 70 9.25 10.89 -16.09
CA PHE A 70 10.37 10.76 -15.16
C PHE A 70 11.17 9.48 -15.39
N ILE A 71 10.54 8.32 -15.43
CA ILE A 71 11.24 7.04 -15.63
C ILE A 71 12.08 7.05 -16.91
N PRO A 72 11.57 7.47 -18.08
CA PRO A 72 12.39 7.51 -19.29
C PRO A 72 13.57 8.49 -19.23
N ARG A 73 13.45 9.56 -18.44
CA ARG A 73 14.49 10.61 -18.38
C ARG A 73 15.56 10.33 -17.34
N ILE A 74 15.18 9.88 -16.13
CA ILE A 74 16.12 9.76 -15.00
C ILE A 74 16.32 8.32 -14.53
N GLY A 75 15.54 7.35 -15.04
CA GLY A 75 15.60 5.94 -14.68
C GLY A 75 14.83 5.61 -13.40
N THR A 76 14.54 4.31 -13.22
CA THR A 76 13.74 3.78 -12.09
C THR A 76 14.39 4.06 -10.74
N LYS A 77 15.70 3.90 -10.63
CA LYS A 77 16.46 4.14 -9.40
C LYS A 77 16.26 5.55 -8.86
N ASN A 78 16.47 6.57 -9.70
CA ASN A 78 16.37 7.96 -9.27
C ASN A 78 14.93 8.35 -8.94
N VAL A 79 13.96 7.80 -9.67
CA VAL A 79 12.53 7.94 -9.36
C VAL A 79 12.22 7.37 -8.00
N MET A 80 12.66 6.16 -7.66
CA MET A 80 12.48 5.56 -6.34
C MET A 80 13.14 6.40 -5.24
N VAL A 81 14.36 6.86 -5.45
CA VAL A 81 15.08 7.71 -4.48
C VAL A 81 14.27 8.98 -4.17
N MET A 82 13.74 9.67 -5.20
CA MET A 82 12.90 10.86 -4.99
C MET A 82 11.64 10.53 -4.17
N GLY A 83 10.96 9.43 -4.50
CA GLY A 83 9.78 8.97 -3.76
C GLY A 83 10.09 8.68 -2.29
N TYR A 84 11.14 7.91 -2.02
CA TYR A 84 11.51 7.55 -0.65
C TYR A 84 12.04 8.72 0.18
N LEU A 85 12.72 9.69 -0.42
CA LEU A 85 13.08 10.93 0.25
C LEU A 85 11.84 11.70 0.73
N LEU A 86 10.80 11.80 -0.09
CA LEU A 86 9.54 12.42 0.33
C LEU A 86 8.82 11.59 1.40
N ILE A 87 8.78 10.26 1.28
CA ILE A 87 8.15 9.37 2.27
C ILE A 87 8.83 9.48 3.64
N SER A 88 10.13 9.77 3.70
CA SER A 88 10.83 9.90 4.98
C SER A 88 10.28 11.02 5.87
N PHE A 89 9.65 12.03 5.28
CA PHE A 89 9.10 13.19 6.01
C PHE A 89 7.57 13.12 6.17
N CYS A 90 6.82 12.62 5.17
CA CYS A 90 5.37 12.72 5.15
C CYS A 90 4.66 12.06 6.34
N PRO A 91 4.94 10.81 6.73
CA PRO A 91 4.30 10.18 7.90
C PRO A 91 4.57 10.94 9.19
N PHE A 92 5.80 11.42 9.37
CA PHE A 92 6.19 12.23 10.51
C PHE A 92 5.39 13.55 10.56
N LEU A 93 5.30 14.26 9.44
CA LEU A 93 4.57 15.52 9.37
C LEU A 93 3.08 15.33 9.69
N LEU A 94 2.44 14.24 9.26
CA LEU A 94 1.04 13.94 9.59
C LEU A 94 0.79 13.89 11.11
N PHE A 95 1.80 13.56 11.91
CA PHE A 95 1.69 13.52 13.37
C PHE A 95 2.07 14.83 14.05
N TYR A 96 2.91 15.65 13.42
CA TYR A 96 3.39 16.91 14.01
C TYR A 96 2.46 18.09 13.75
N VAL A 97 1.72 18.09 12.66
CA VAL A 97 0.83 19.19 12.31
C VAL A 97 -0.34 19.29 13.31
N GLY A 98 -0.58 20.49 13.80
CA GLY A 98 -1.67 20.77 14.75
C GLY A 98 -2.90 21.42 14.12
N GLN A 99 -2.87 21.75 12.83
CA GLN A 99 -3.97 22.42 12.12
C GLN A 99 -4.47 21.56 10.96
N TYR A 100 -5.79 21.47 10.81
CA TYR A 100 -6.45 20.68 9.77
C TYR A 100 -6.01 21.07 8.35
N ALA A 101 -5.92 22.37 8.04
CA ALA A 101 -5.49 22.83 6.72
C ALA A 101 -4.07 22.32 6.37
N ILE A 102 -3.14 22.36 7.32
CA ILE A 102 -1.77 21.87 7.10
C ILE A 102 -1.78 20.34 7.00
N PHE A 103 -2.60 19.64 7.79
CA PHE A 103 -2.80 18.19 7.68
C PHE A 103 -3.22 17.79 6.27
N LEU A 104 -4.18 18.51 5.66
CA LEU A 104 -4.60 18.26 4.27
C LEU A 104 -3.46 18.52 3.28
N LEU A 105 -2.67 19.58 3.48
CA LEU A 105 -1.54 19.90 2.60
C LEU A 105 -0.45 18.80 2.61
N VAL A 106 -0.24 18.08 3.73
CA VAL A 106 0.74 16.98 3.80
C VAL A 106 0.33 15.76 2.96
N TRP A 107 -0.97 15.55 2.72
CA TRP A 107 -1.43 14.47 1.86
C TRP A 107 -1.02 14.63 0.39
N ILE A 108 -0.80 15.86 -0.07
CA ILE A 108 -0.32 16.16 -1.43
C ILE A 108 1.07 15.56 -1.69
N PRO A 109 2.14 15.98 -0.97
CA PRO A 109 3.45 15.40 -1.17
C PRO A 109 3.49 13.90 -0.84
N PHE A 110 2.63 13.41 0.05
CA PHE A 110 2.54 11.99 0.34
C PHE A 110 2.01 11.20 -0.86
N GLY A 111 0.94 11.65 -1.53
CA GLY A 111 0.43 11.05 -2.77
C GLY A 111 1.47 11.05 -3.89
N ILE A 112 2.19 12.17 -4.07
CA ILE A 112 3.30 12.30 -5.01
C ILE A 112 4.41 11.29 -4.69
N ALA A 113 4.82 11.22 -3.44
CA ALA A 113 5.89 10.34 -2.98
C ALA A 113 5.60 8.86 -3.27
N VAL A 114 4.38 8.41 -2.97
CA VAL A 114 3.95 7.03 -3.21
C VAL A 114 3.91 6.73 -4.70
N ALA A 115 3.46 7.66 -5.54
CA ALA A 115 3.47 7.49 -7.00
C ALA A 115 4.90 7.30 -7.55
N PHE A 116 5.86 8.10 -7.09
CA PHE A 116 7.26 7.95 -7.47
C PHE A 116 7.83 6.60 -7.02
N MET A 117 7.58 6.21 -5.79
CA MET A 117 8.06 4.95 -5.22
C MET A 117 7.46 3.75 -5.94
N MET A 118 6.13 3.68 -6.05
CA MET A 118 5.44 2.55 -6.68
C MET A 118 5.71 2.46 -8.18
N GLY A 119 5.64 3.59 -8.90
CA GLY A 119 5.94 3.63 -10.33
C GLY A 119 7.36 3.18 -10.65
N GLY A 120 8.35 3.64 -9.88
CA GLY A 120 9.74 3.24 -10.03
C GLY A 120 9.98 1.76 -9.73
N SER A 121 9.48 1.26 -8.60
CA SER A 121 9.71 -0.12 -8.16
C SER A 121 8.99 -1.15 -9.05
N GLN A 122 7.74 -0.91 -9.42
CA GLN A 122 6.99 -1.81 -10.30
C GLN A 122 7.62 -1.89 -11.69
N THR A 123 8.03 -0.74 -12.25
CA THR A 123 8.72 -0.72 -13.53
C THR A 123 10.07 -1.46 -13.46
N LEU A 124 10.82 -1.29 -12.36
CA LEU A 124 12.11 -1.97 -12.19
C LEU A 124 11.93 -3.50 -12.06
N ILE A 125 10.92 -3.97 -11.32
CA ILE A 125 10.64 -5.42 -11.23
C ILE A 125 10.26 -5.99 -12.58
N SER A 126 9.34 -5.35 -13.31
CA SER A 126 8.94 -5.76 -14.67
C SER A 126 10.15 -5.81 -15.62
N LEU A 127 11.06 -4.84 -15.53
CA LEU A 127 12.28 -4.82 -16.30
C LEU A 127 13.20 -6.00 -15.95
N ILE A 128 13.39 -6.32 -14.69
CA ILE A 128 14.20 -7.46 -14.24
C ILE A 128 13.58 -8.77 -14.73
N GLU A 129 12.28 -8.95 -14.60
CA GLU A 129 11.54 -10.13 -15.09
C GLU A 129 11.78 -10.34 -16.59
N HIS A 130 11.63 -9.26 -17.39
CA HIS A 130 11.85 -9.33 -18.81
C HIS A 130 13.30 -9.65 -19.19
N LYS A 131 14.28 -9.12 -18.44
CA LYS A 131 15.72 -9.37 -18.70
C LYS A 131 16.17 -10.76 -18.27
N THR A 132 15.51 -11.36 -17.29
CA THR A 132 15.94 -12.62 -16.69
C THR A 132 15.02 -13.79 -17.04
N ASN A 133 13.89 -13.54 -17.69
CA ASN A 133 12.82 -14.52 -17.95
C ASN A 133 12.37 -15.25 -16.68
N GLN A 134 12.39 -14.57 -15.52
CA GLN A 134 11.96 -15.12 -14.24
C GLN A 134 10.81 -14.31 -13.68
N ILE A 135 9.80 -14.98 -13.12
CA ILE A 135 8.64 -14.33 -12.50
C ILE A 135 9.02 -13.95 -11.06
N LEU A 136 9.19 -12.66 -10.79
CA LEU A 136 9.61 -12.11 -9.50
C LEU A 136 8.51 -11.28 -8.81
N THR A 137 7.50 -10.84 -9.55
CA THR A 137 6.41 -10.01 -9.04
C THR A 137 5.71 -10.60 -7.81
N PRO A 138 5.37 -11.91 -7.73
CA PRO A 138 4.76 -12.46 -6.52
C PRO A 138 5.65 -12.38 -5.29
N LEU A 139 6.95 -12.61 -5.46
CA LEU A 139 7.93 -12.49 -4.39
C LEU A 139 8.11 -11.04 -3.95
N TYR A 140 8.17 -10.10 -4.89
CA TYR A 140 8.21 -8.68 -4.62
C TYR A 140 6.96 -8.22 -3.86
N GLN A 141 5.77 -8.66 -4.28
CA GLN A 141 4.52 -8.33 -3.60
C GLN A 141 4.42 -8.93 -2.19
N SER A 142 5.04 -10.07 -1.93
CA SER A 142 5.08 -10.64 -0.58
C SER A 142 5.79 -9.73 0.43
N ALA A 143 6.77 -8.93 -0.03
CA ALA A 143 7.44 -7.94 0.83
C ALA A 143 6.46 -6.89 1.36
N PHE A 144 5.47 -6.47 0.56
CA PHE A 144 4.42 -5.56 1.01
C PHE A 144 3.63 -6.17 2.17
N ASN A 145 3.13 -7.38 2.00
CA ASN A 145 2.30 -8.04 3.02
C ASN A 145 3.09 -8.29 4.31
N ILE A 146 4.33 -8.77 4.21
CA ILE A 146 5.21 -9.00 5.37
C ILE A 146 5.50 -7.68 6.07
N GLY A 147 5.78 -6.60 5.32
CA GLY A 147 5.97 -5.26 5.87
C GLY A 147 4.74 -4.75 6.61
N SER A 148 3.54 -4.91 6.01
CA SER A 148 2.27 -4.51 6.61
C SER A 148 1.97 -5.27 7.90
N ILE A 149 2.19 -6.60 7.92
CA ILE A 149 2.06 -7.44 9.13
C ILE A 149 3.00 -6.94 10.23
N ALA A 150 4.28 -6.75 9.89
CA ALA A 150 5.26 -6.26 10.85
C ALA A 150 4.88 -4.87 11.38
N GLY A 151 4.42 -3.97 10.51
CA GLY A 151 3.98 -2.63 10.88
C GLY A 151 2.78 -2.65 11.82
N GLY A 152 1.73 -3.42 11.50
CA GLY A 152 0.54 -3.55 12.35
C GLY A 152 0.87 -4.15 13.72
N ALA A 153 1.71 -5.19 13.77
CA ALA A 153 2.14 -5.81 15.01
C ALA A 153 3.00 -4.85 15.87
N LEU A 154 3.99 -4.18 15.26
CA LEU A 154 4.83 -3.21 15.97
C LEU A 154 4.02 -2.02 16.48
N ALA A 155 3.06 -1.53 15.73
CA ALA A 155 2.17 -0.46 16.20
C ALA A 155 1.41 -0.87 17.46
N GLY A 156 0.83 -2.08 17.47
CA GLY A 156 0.16 -2.62 18.67
C GLY A 156 1.10 -2.68 19.87
N ILE A 157 2.32 -3.16 19.69
CA ILE A 157 3.34 -3.23 20.74
C ILE A 157 3.72 -1.83 21.24
N PHE A 158 3.97 -0.88 20.35
CA PHE A 158 4.33 0.49 20.73
C PHE A 158 3.22 1.20 21.52
N ILE A 159 1.96 1.00 21.12
CA ILE A 159 0.80 1.54 21.84
C ILE A 159 0.68 0.89 23.22
N TRP A 160 0.83 -0.43 23.31
CA TRP A 160 0.77 -1.16 24.58
C TRP A 160 1.87 -0.72 25.55
N LEU A 161 3.08 -0.48 25.04
CA LEU A 161 4.22 0.05 25.81
C LEU A 161 4.14 1.58 26.05
N LYS A 162 3.09 2.24 25.55
CA LYS A 162 2.87 3.70 25.69
C LYS A 162 4.00 4.56 25.12
N PHE A 163 4.66 4.10 24.05
CA PHE A 163 5.61 4.93 23.33
C PHE A 163 4.91 6.14 22.71
N LYS A 164 5.56 7.31 22.77
CA LYS A 164 5.03 8.52 22.14
C LYS A 164 5.13 8.41 20.62
N PRO A 165 4.02 8.65 19.88
CA PRO A 165 3.99 8.53 18.41
C PRO A 165 5.08 9.35 17.71
N GLU A 166 5.41 10.54 18.25
CA GLU A 166 6.39 11.44 17.68
C GLU A 166 7.77 10.78 17.53
N TYR A 167 8.22 10.06 18.56
CA TYR A 167 9.50 9.34 18.50
C TYR A 167 9.47 8.17 17.53
N ILE A 168 8.34 7.46 17.45
CA ILE A 168 8.16 6.35 16.54
C ILE A 168 8.29 6.85 15.10
N PHE A 169 7.52 7.87 14.72
CA PHE A 169 7.52 8.38 13.34
C PHE A 169 8.83 9.09 12.97
N PHE A 170 9.49 9.73 13.92
CA PHE A 170 10.84 10.26 13.72
C PHE A 170 11.84 9.14 13.40
N THR A 171 11.83 8.07 14.19
CA THR A 171 12.71 6.91 13.98
C THR A 171 12.42 6.22 12.64
N LEU A 172 11.14 6.10 12.27
CA LEU A 172 10.73 5.57 10.96
C LEU A 172 11.21 6.46 9.81
N GLY A 173 11.18 7.78 9.96
CA GLY A 173 11.74 8.71 8.97
C GLY A 173 13.23 8.48 8.74
N ILE A 174 14.01 8.27 9.82
CA ILE A 174 15.43 7.93 9.73
C ILE A 174 15.62 6.58 9.01
N LEU A 175 14.82 5.56 9.35
CA LEU A 175 14.87 4.25 8.70
C LEU A 175 14.62 4.35 7.20
N VAL A 176 13.61 5.11 6.78
CA VAL A 176 13.29 5.36 5.35
C VAL A 176 14.41 6.12 4.66
N THR A 177 15.00 7.11 5.32
CA THR A 177 16.14 7.85 4.78
C THR A 177 17.34 6.93 4.56
N PHE A 178 17.66 6.05 5.52
CA PHE A 178 18.71 5.05 5.36
C PHE A 178 18.41 4.08 4.21
N ASN A 179 17.16 3.61 4.09
CA ASN A 179 16.72 2.79 2.97
C ASN A 179 16.90 3.51 1.62
N THR A 180 16.69 4.81 1.57
CA THR A 180 16.92 5.60 0.35
C THR A 180 18.38 5.54 -0.11
N VAL A 181 19.33 5.55 0.83
CA VAL A 181 20.75 5.36 0.53
C VAL A 181 21.01 3.96 -0.04
N LEU A 182 20.34 2.93 0.48
CA LEU A 182 20.46 1.56 -0.06
C LEU A 182 19.90 1.48 -1.49
N ILE A 183 18.77 2.10 -1.76
CA ILE A 183 18.19 2.18 -3.11
C ILE A 183 19.20 2.84 -4.07
N TYR A 184 19.79 3.95 -3.66
CA TYR A 184 20.79 4.65 -4.49
C TYR A 184 22.00 3.79 -4.81
N LYS A 185 22.48 2.99 -3.84
CA LYS A 185 23.66 2.11 -4.00
C LYS A 185 23.37 0.83 -4.76
N LEU A 186 22.21 0.20 -4.54
CA LEU A 186 21.89 -1.14 -5.05
C LEU A 186 20.95 -1.10 -6.25
N GLY A 187 20.22 -0.01 -6.46
CA GLY A 187 19.30 0.16 -7.57
C GLY A 187 19.99 0.14 -8.94
N LEU A 188 19.24 -0.25 -9.95
CA LEU A 188 19.74 -0.35 -11.32
C LEU A 188 20.05 1.04 -11.89
N SER A 189 21.23 1.21 -12.47
CA SER A 189 21.56 2.45 -13.19
C SER A 189 20.78 2.54 -14.50
N LYS A 190 20.42 3.76 -14.91
CA LYS A 190 19.65 4.00 -16.14
C LYS A 190 20.28 3.38 -17.40
N GLU A 191 21.59 3.29 -17.45
CA GLU A 191 22.33 2.70 -18.58
C GLU A 191 22.02 1.21 -18.77
N ASN A 192 21.65 0.51 -17.68
CA ASN A 192 21.30 -0.91 -17.69
C ASN A 192 19.78 -1.15 -17.86
N GLU A 193 18.98 -0.09 -17.95
CA GLU A 193 17.56 -0.16 -18.24
C GLU A 193 17.31 -0.30 -19.76
N PHE A 194 16.05 -0.50 -20.15
CA PHE A 194 15.66 -0.43 -21.54
C PHE A 194 15.73 1.00 -22.07
N LYS A 195 16.03 1.14 -23.37
CA LYS A 195 15.75 2.40 -24.06
C LYS A 195 14.23 2.53 -24.19
N TYR A 196 13.67 3.49 -23.48
CA TYR A 196 12.24 3.79 -23.55
C TYR A 196 11.92 4.48 -24.88
N GLU A 197 11.20 3.78 -25.74
CA GLU A 197 10.68 4.39 -26.96
C GLU A 197 9.46 5.23 -26.65
N LYS A 198 9.39 6.42 -27.27
CA LYS A 198 8.19 7.27 -27.16
C LYS A 198 7.07 6.65 -27.99
N THR A 199 6.20 5.91 -27.35
CA THR A 199 4.98 5.43 -28.00
C THR A 199 3.91 6.52 -27.96
N PRO A 200 3.17 6.75 -29.07
CA PRO A 200 2.03 7.66 -29.06
C PRO A 200 0.97 7.16 -28.06
N PHE A 201 0.27 8.10 -27.44
CA PHE A 201 -0.85 7.75 -26.57
C PHE A 201 -1.93 7.02 -27.37
N LYS A 202 -2.24 5.79 -26.95
CA LYS A 202 -3.39 5.04 -27.45
C LYS A 202 -4.37 4.86 -26.29
N PRO A 203 -5.66 5.14 -26.50
CA PRO A 203 -6.66 4.86 -25.48
C PRO A 203 -6.66 3.36 -25.16
N PRO A 204 -6.94 2.96 -23.90
CA PRO A 204 -7.00 1.56 -23.53
C PRO A 204 -8.09 0.83 -24.32
N SER A 205 -7.83 -0.41 -24.72
CA SER A 205 -8.86 -1.27 -25.32
C SER A 205 -9.95 -1.59 -24.30
N TYR A 206 -11.09 -2.09 -24.79
CA TYR A 206 -12.21 -2.49 -23.92
C TYR A 206 -11.78 -3.53 -22.86
N ASP A 207 -10.94 -4.48 -23.24
CA ASP A 207 -10.45 -5.50 -22.29
C ASP A 207 -9.53 -4.88 -21.21
N HIS A 208 -8.69 -3.92 -21.57
CA HIS A 208 -7.89 -3.19 -20.58
C HIS A 208 -8.77 -2.35 -19.63
N LEU A 209 -9.84 -1.76 -20.14
CA LEU A 209 -10.78 -1.01 -19.32
C LEU A 209 -11.51 -1.91 -18.31
N LYS A 210 -11.96 -3.10 -18.76
CA LYS A 210 -12.59 -4.11 -17.94
C LYS A 210 -11.69 -4.58 -16.81
N LEU A 211 -10.43 -4.91 -17.14
CA LEU A 211 -9.42 -5.27 -16.15
C LEU A 211 -9.15 -4.10 -15.17
N GLY A 212 -9.09 -2.87 -15.67
CA GLY A 212 -8.93 -1.68 -14.84
C GLY A 212 -10.06 -1.50 -13.83
N ILE A 213 -11.33 -1.73 -14.22
CA ILE A 213 -12.48 -1.68 -13.32
C ILE A 213 -12.39 -2.78 -12.25
N MET A 214 -12.02 -4.01 -12.61
CA MET A 214 -11.84 -5.10 -11.64
C MET A 214 -10.75 -4.75 -10.62
N LEU A 215 -9.62 -4.21 -11.07
CA LEU A 215 -8.53 -3.78 -10.18
C LEU A 215 -8.96 -2.59 -9.29
N MET A 216 -9.77 -1.66 -9.80
CA MET A 216 -10.30 -0.55 -9.02
C MET A 216 -11.19 -1.06 -7.86
N VAL A 217 -12.07 -2.04 -8.10
CA VAL A 217 -12.89 -2.65 -7.05
C VAL A 217 -12.03 -3.37 -6.03
N TYR A 218 -11.04 -4.14 -6.48
CA TYR A 218 -10.12 -4.85 -5.59
C TYR A 218 -9.33 -3.89 -4.69
N PHE A 219 -8.62 -2.93 -5.28
CA PHE A 219 -7.82 -1.98 -4.52
C PHE A 219 -8.67 -1.02 -3.67
N GLY A 220 -9.88 -0.68 -4.12
CA GLY A 220 -10.84 0.10 -3.33
C GLY A 220 -11.27 -0.65 -2.08
N SER A 221 -11.62 -1.93 -2.20
CA SER A 221 -11.97 -2.78 -1.05
C SER A 221 -10.81 -2.95 -0.08
N LEU A 222 -9.60 -3.15 -0.61
CA LEU A 222 -8.36 -3.23 0.18
C LEU A 222 -8.13 -1.94 0.97
N GLY A 223 -8.27 -0.77 0.32
CA GLY A 223 -8.12 0.53 0.96
C GLY A 223 -9.11 0.71 2.11
N ILE A 224 -10.39 0.39 1.89
CA ILE A 224 -11.40 0.47 2.95
C ILE A 224 -11.01 -0.38 4.16
N ILE A 225 -10.56 -1.61 3.96
CA ILE A 225 -10.16 -2.49 5.06
C ILE A 225 -8.96 -1.92 5.80
N ILE A 226 -7.94 -1.48 5.08
CA ILE A 226 -6.68 -1.02 5.68
C ILE A 226 -6.86 0.33 6.37
N ASP A 227 -7.52 1.29 5.73
CA ASP A 227 -7.63 2.66 6.22
C ASP A 227 -8.62 2.80 7.40
N TRP A 228 -9.70 2.01 7.40
CA TRP A 228 -10.81 2.20 8.33
C TRP A 228 -10.93 1.14 9.42
N SER A 229 -10.26 0.00 9.29
CA SER A 229 -10.43 -1.11 10.23
C SER A 229 -10.02 -0.78 11.66
N SER A 230 -8.93 -0.04 11.85
CA SER A 230 -8.48 0.39 13.18
C SER A 230 -9.47 1.35 13.83
N LEU A 231 -10.03 2.28 13.03
CA LEU A 231 -11.06 3.22 13.51
C LEU A 231 -12.34 2.49 13.87
N TRP A 232 -12.82 1.58 13.03
CA TRP A 232 -14.01 0.77 13.30
C TRP A 232 -13.88 -0.07 14.58
N LEU A 233 -12.73 -0.73 14.78
CA LEU A 233 -12.46 -1.48 16.01
C LEU A 233 -12.52 -0.60 17.25
N THR A 234 -11.88 0.57 17.19
CA THR A 234 -11.75 1.41 18.39
C THR A 234 -13.00 2.23 18.68
N LYS A 235 -13.71 2.71 17.64
CA LYS A 235 -14.86 3.59 17.80
C LYS A 235 -16.19 2.83 17.95
N ASP A 236 -16.44 1.87 17.04
CA ASP A 236 -17.73 1.17 17.00
C ASP A 236 -17.75 -0.08 17.92
N LEU A 237 -16.61 -0.78 18.03
CA LEU A 237 -16.48 -1.96 18.88
C LEU A 237 -15.86 -1.66 20.26
N MET A 238 -15.49 -0.40 20.53
CA MET A 238 -14.86 0.05 21.79
C MET A 238 -13.62 -0.77 22.18
N ALA A 239 -12.92 -1.34 21.19
CA ALA A 239 -11.72 -2.12 21.43
C ALA A 239 -10.53 -1.21 21.78
N PRO A 240 -9.60 -1.66 22.62
CA PRO A 240 -8.37 -0.92 22.89
C PRO A 240 -7.58 -0.65 21.62
N LEU A 241 -6.99 0.54 21.48
CA LEU A 241 -6.28 0.99 20.29
C LEU A 241 -5.15 0.02 19.85
N PHE A 242 -4.47 -0.63 20.78
CA PHE A 242 -3.40 -1.58 20.45
C PHE A 242 -3.88 -2.81 19.66
N LEU A 243 -5.19 -3.13 19.74
CA LEU A 243 -5.80 -4.22 18.94
C LEU A 243 -6.04 -3.80 17.48
N GLY A 244 -6.02 -2.51 17.16
CA GLY A 244 -6.20 -2.02 15.79
C GLY A 244 -5.24 -2.62 14.78
N GLY A 245 -4.02 -2.96 15.21
CA GLY A 245 -3.03 -3.64 14.37
C GLY A 245 -3.39 -5.08 14.00
N LEU A 246 -4.22 -5.77 14.78
CA LEU A 246 -4.58 -7.17 14.53
C LEU A 246 -5.35 -7.36 13.22
N VAL A 247 -6.22 -6.41 12.86
CA VAL A 247 -6.95 -6.51 11.58
C VAL A 247 -5.98 -6.51 10.42
N ILE A 248 -4.98 -5.62 10.43
CA ILE A 248 -3.95 -5.55 9.41
C ILE A 248 -3.15 -6.86 9.34
N VAL A 249 -2.78 -7.41 10.50
CA VAL A 249 -2.05 -8.67 10.60
C VAL A 249 -2.87 -9.82 10.02
N PHE A 250 -4.11 -10.00 10.44
CA PHE A 250 -4.97 -11.10 9.97
C PHE A 250 -5.31 -10.96 8.50
N PHE A 251 -5.62 -9.76 8.04
CA PHE A 251 -5.93 -9.51 6.63
C PHE A 251 -4.75 -9.86 5.71
N ASN A 252 -3.56 -9.32 5.97
CA ASN A 252 -2.38 -9.60 5.16
C ASN A 252 -1.93 -11.06 5.26
N THR A 253 -2.10 -11.72 6.42
CA THR A 253 -1.85 -13.15 6.56
C THR A 253 -2.78 -13.96 5.67
N GLY A 254 -4.07 -13.61 5.63
CA GLY A 254 -5.05 -14.22 4.73
C GLY A 254 -4.67 -14.03 3.26
N GLU A 255 -4.20 -12.84 2.87
CA GLU A 255 -3.70 -12.57 1.51
C GLU A 255 -2.50 -13.45 1.14
N ILE A 256 -1.53 -13.59 2.04
CA ILE A 256 -0.36 -14.46 1.80
C ILE A 256 -0.82 -15.92 1.61
N ILE A 257 -1.68 -16.42 2.48
CA ILE A 257 -2.22 -17.79 2.38
C ILE A 257 -2.96 -17.97 1.05
N ALA A 258 -3.84 -17.02 0.68
CA ALA A 258 -4.57 -17.07 -0.58
C ALA A 258 -3.63 -17.12 -1.79
N ARG A 259 -2.58 -16.30 -1.81
CA ARG A 259 -1.58 -16.28 -2.90
C ARG A 259 -0.78 -17.58 -2.99
N LEU A 260 -0.38 -18.15 -1.85
CA LEU A 260 0.37 -19.40 -1.80
C LEU A 260 -0.48 -20.61 -2.24
N THR A 261 -1.78 -20.58 -1.95
CA THR A 261 -2.71 -21.68 -2.27
C THR A 261 -3.37 -21.52 -3.63
N ALA A 262 -3.37 -20.33 -4.22
CA ALA A 262 -4.04 -20.03 -5.48
C ALA A 262 -3.62 -20.99 -6.61
N SER A 263 -2.32 -21.22 -6.79
CA SER A 263 -1.79 -22.12 -7.83
C SER A 263 -2.30 -23.54 -7.67
N PHE A 264 -2.42 -24.03 -6.44
CA PHE A 264 -2.97 -25.35 -6.16
C PHE A 264 -4.44 -25.47 -6.59
N PHE A 265 -5.25 -24.48 -6.20
CA PHE A 265 -6.67 -24.45 -6.57
C PHE A 265 -6.88 -24.25 -8.07
N ILE A 266 -6.11 -23.38 -8.71
CA ILE A 266 -6.19 -23.14 -10.16
C ILE A 266 -5.83 -24.39 -10.93
N ASN A 267 -4.77 -25.11 -10.56
CA ASN A 267 -4.35 -26.34 -11.22
C ASN A 267 -5.36 -27.46 -11.03
N LYS A 268 -6.09 -27.52 -9.90
CA LYS A 268 -7.03 -28.58 -9.59
C LYS A 268 -8.44 -28.34 -10.13
N LEU A 269 -8.91 -27.10 -10.09
CA LEU A 269 -10.30 -26.74 -10.40
C LEU A 269 -10.44 -25.94 -11.71
N GLY A 270 -9.32 -25.44 -12.22
CA GLY A 270 -9.31 -24.53 -13.34
C GLY A 270 -9.56 -23.06 -12.92
N GLU A 271 -9.02 -22.14 -13.69
CA GLU A 271 -9.00 -20.70 -13.40
C GLU A 271 -10.42 -20.12 -13.23
N LYS A 272 -11.33 -20.45 -14.16
CA LYS A 272 -12.72 -19.94 -14.14
C LYS A 272 -13.53 -20.37 -12.91
N ILE A 273 -13.33 -21.61 -12.44
CA ILE A 273 -14.05 -22.13 -11.27
C ILE A 273 -13.53 -21.46 -10.01
N VAL A 274 -12.21 -21.31 -9.89
CA VAL A 274 -11.58 -20.64 -8.75
C VAL A 274 -12.07 -19.19 -8.67
N GLU A 275 -12.04 -18.45 -9.78
CA GLU A 275 -12.53 -17.08 -9.86
C GLU A 275 -14.00 -16.97 -9.44
N LEU A 276 -14.87 -17.84 -9.96
CA LEU A 276 -16.30 -17.87 -9.64
C LEU A 276 -16.56 -18.16 -8.15
N VAL A 277 -15.86 -19.13 -7.58
CA VAL A 277 -16.01 -19.53 -6.16
C VAL A 277 -15.59 -18.39 -5.24
N PHE A 278 -14.42 -17.80 -5.47
CA PHE A 278 -13.95 -16.68 -4.65
C PHE A 278 -14.85 -15.45 -4.78
N PHE A 279 -15.31 -15.13 -6.00
CA PHE A 279 -16.27 -14.05 -6.22
C PHE A 279 -17.59 -14.30 -5.47
N THR A 280 -18.12 -15.51 -5.55
CA THR A 280 -19.37 -15.87 -4.84
C THR A 280 -19.22 -15.76 -3.33
N ILE A 281 -18.09 -16.22 -2.77
CA ILE A 281 -17.81 -16.10 -1.33
C ILE A 281 -17.71 -14.62 -0.93
N ALA A 282 -17.01 -13.80 -1.71
CA ALA A 282 -16.87 -12.36 -1.43
C ALA A 282 -18.24 -11.65 -1.46
N VAL A 283 -19.06 -11.91 -2.47
CA VAL A 283 -20.43 -11.36 -2.57
C VAL A 283 -21.29 -11.82 -1.38
N TYR A 284 -21.25 -13.10 -1.03
CA TYR A 284 -21.99 -13.63 0.11
C TYR A 284 -21.58 -12.95 1.43
N LEU A 285 -20.29 -12.75 1.67
CA LEU A 285 -19.80 -12.08 2.87
C LEU A 285 -20.24 -10.62 2.93
N ILE A 286 -20.16 -9.90 1.79
CA ILE A 286 -20.64 -8.52 1.70
C ILE A 286 -22.12 -8.43 2.00
N ILE A 287 -22.95 -9.28 1.39
CA ILE A 287 -24.40 -9.32 1.64
C ILE A 287 -24.67 -9.60 3.13
N LYS A 288 -23.97 -10.56 3.74
CA LYS A 288 -24.13 -10.90 5.15
C LYS A 288 -23.80 -9.72 6.08
N VAL A 289 -22.72 -9.00 5.79
CA VAL A 289 -22.33 -7.78 6.55
C VAL A 289 -23.38 -6.69 6.39
N VAL A 290 -23.81 -6.39 5.17
CA VAL A 290 -24.83 -5.38 4.87
C VAL A 290 -26.16 -5.73 5.53
N CYS A 291 -26.63 -6.97 5.43
CA CYS A 291 -27.87 -7.43 6.07
C CYS A 291 -27.79 -7.31 7.61
N ARG A 292 -26.63 -7.63 8.20
CA ARG A 292 -26.43 -7.49 9.64
C ARG A 292 -26.48 -6.01 10.06
N TYR A 293 -25.88 -5.13 9.27
CA TYR A 293 -25.91 -3.67 9.51
C TYR A 293 -27.33 -3.11 9.42
N ILE A 294 -28.09 -3.51 8.40
CA ILE A 294 -29.50 -3.12 8.23
C ILE A 294 -30.37 -3.65 9.41
N ASN A 295 -30.16 -4.87 9.87
CA ASN A 295 -30.88 -5.42 11.00
C ASN A 295 -30.56 -4.69 12.32
N ILE A 296 -29.31 -4.30 12.53
CA ILE A 296 -28.90 -3.49 13.68
C ILE A 296 -29.55 -2.10 13.59
N MET A 297 -29.52 -1.46 12.43
CA MET A 297 -30.14 -0.15 12.23
C MET A 297 -31.67 -0.20 12.43
N ASN A 298 -32.35 -1.25 11.94
CA ASN A 298 -33.78 -1.47 12.17
C ASN A 298 -34.11 -1.75 13.64
N PHE A 299 -33.21 -2.39 14.39
CA PHE A 299 -33.36 -2.60 15.83
C PHE A 299 -33.30 -1.25 16.58
N PHE A 300 -32.37 -0.36 16.24
CA PHE A 300 -32.29 0.98 16.84
C PHE A 300 -33.47 1.87 16.46
N LEU A 301 -33.96 1.80 15.23
CA LEU A 301 -35.12 2.59 14.77
C LEU A 301 -36.46 2.10 15.36
N ARG A 302 -36.57 0.88 15.83
CA ARG A 302 -37.77 0.33 16.50
C ARG A 302 -37.76 0.54 18.02
N GLY A 303 -36.66 1.00 18.58
CA GLY A 303 -36.48 1.28 20.00
C GLY A 303 -36.69 2.76 20.39
N ILE A 304 -37.05 3.61 19.39
CA ILE A 304 -37.52 4.99 19.59
C ILE A 304 -39.01 5.02 19.31
#